data_72f706bc83960b5929129afd53e7fe8b
#
_entry.id   72f706bc83960b5929129afd53e7fe8b
#
_cell.length_a   1.000
_cell.length_b   1.000
_cell.length_c   1.000
_cell.angle_alpha   90.00
_cell.angle_beta   90.00
_cell.angle_gamma   90.00
#
_symmetry.space_group_name_H-M   'P 1'
#
loop_
_entity.id
_entity.type
_entity.pdbx_description
1 polymer ?
#
loop_
_entity_poly.entity_id
_entity_poly.type
_entity_poly.pdbx_seq_one_letter_code
_entity_poly.pdbx_strand_id
1 'polypeptide(L)'
;GITGKKGREFLFAGILAGTLPFFHSHSFLAMLMVTIPLGLLFWDWRNWFLFFMPAFILSLPQVLYLSGHVGGGSFFKPNFGWMAGNENVLWFWLKNTGLFWPLIITGFTIIFIFRRGTDHRAPPHLGLYSLPFLILFLVPNLVLFAPWNWDNIKIFIYWFLGTTPIAAYAMVRLYENPYYKIPSRA
;
A
#
# COMPACT_ATOMS: atom_id res chain seq x y z
N GLY A 1 17.46 26.63 -5.82
CA GLY A 1 16.25 26.68 -6.66
C GLY A 1 15.25 25.59 -6.27
N ILE A 2 13.98 25.86 -6.43
CA ILE A 2 12.84 24.99 -6.07
C ILE A 2 12.85 23.67 -6.88
N THR A 3 13.63 23.61 -7.96
CA THR A 3 13.69 22.50 -8.91
C THR A 3 15.03 21.76 -8.91
N GLY A 4 15.50 21.34 -7.73
CA GLY A 4 16.58 20.35 -7.67
C GLY A 4 16.15 19.02 -8.34
N LYS A 5 17.09 18.12 -8.60
CA LYS A 5 16.83 16.81 -9.23
C LYS A 5 15.62 16.13 -8.60
N LYS A 6 15.55 16.09 -7.27
CA LYS A 6 14.45 15.51 -6.48
C LYS A 6 13.09 16.18 -6.77
N GLY A 7 13.04 17.52 -6.87
CA GLY A 7 11.79 18.23 -7.18
C GLY A 7 11.24 17.92 -8.57
N ARG A 8 12.12 17.73 -9.57
CA ARG A 8 11.69 17.32 -10.92
C ARG A 8 11.11 15.91 -10.96
N GLU A 9 11.67 14.99 -10.15
CA GLU A 9 11.16 13.62 -10.01
C GLU A 9 9.75 13.62 -9.40
N PHE A 10 9.51 14.41 -8.35
CA PHE A 10 8.19 14.56 -7.74
C PHE A 10 7.18 15.20 -8.69
N LEU A 11 7.57 16.26 -9.41
CA LEU A 11 6.71 16.90 -10.42
C LEU A 11 6.32 15.91 -11.53
N PHE A 12 7.28 15.18 -12.07
CA PHE A 12 7.03 14.17 -13.10
C PHE A 12 6.11 13.05 -12.60
N ALA A 13 6.38 12.53 -11.40
CA ALA A 13 5.52 11.52 -10.76
C ALA A 13 4.08 12.05 -10.55
N GLY A 14 3.92 13.31 -10.15
CA GLY A 14 2.62 13.96 -10.00
C GLY A 14 1.86 14.10 -11.31
N ILE A 15 2.55 14.44 -12.40
CA ILE A 15 1.95 14.49 -13.75
C ILE A 15 1.46 13.10 -14.15
N LEU A 16 2.30 12.07 -14.01
CA LEU A 16 1.91 10.70 -14.31
C LEU A 16 0.72 10.25 -13.47
N ALA A 17 0.76 10.52 -12.16
CA ALA A 17 -0.33 10.22 -11.24
C ALA A 17 -1.65 10.87 -11.66
N GLY A 18 -1.59 12.13 -12.09
CA GLY A 18 -2.75 12.88 -12.53
C GLY A 18 -3.43 12.36 -13.81
N THR A 19 -2.72 11.58 -14.62
CA THR A 19 -3.32 10.94 -15.81
C THR A 19 -4.03 9.60 -15.52
N LEU A 20 -3.77 9.00 -14.35
CA LEU A 20 -4.26 7.66 -14.02
C LEU A 20 -5.78 7.48 -14.06
N PRO A 21 -6.66 8.45 -13.69
CA PRO A 21 -8.09 8.18 -13.62
C PRO A 21 -8.69 7.64 -14.92
N PHE A 22 -8.28 8.13 -16.09
CA PHE A 22 -8.75 7.63 -17.38
C PHE A 22 -8.16 6.29 -17.78
N PHE A 23 -6.91 6.01 -17.35
CA PHE A 23 -6.26 4.74 -17.69
C PHE A 23 -6.67 3.62 -16.73
N HIS A 24 -6.67 3.90 -15.42
CA HIS A 24 -6.97 2.90 -14.39
C HIS A 24 -7.34 3.57 -13.07
N SER A 25 -8.63 3.83 -12.86
CA SER A 25 -9.16 4.52 -11.67
C SER A 25 -8.79 3.85 -10.34
N HIS A 26 -8.71 2.51 -10.29
CA HIS A 26 -8.30 1.79 -9.08
C HIS A 26 -6.83 2.01 -8.74
N SER A 27 -5.94 2.14 -9.74
CA SER A 27 -4.53 2.51 -9.51
C SER A 27 -4.41 3.93 -8.97
N PHE A 28 -5.22 4.85 -9.48
CA PHE A 28 -5.28 6.21 -8.96
C PHE A 28 -5.70 6.24 -7.49
N LEU A 29 -6.75 5.50 -7.15
CA LEU A 29 -7.24 5.37 -5.78
C LEU A 29 -6.18 4.74 -4.86
N ALA A 30 -5.57 3.63 -5.28
CA ALA A 30 -4.50 2.98 -4.54
C ALA A 30 -3.29 3.91 -4.33
N MET A 31 -2.90 4.66 -5.37
CA MET A 31 -1.83 5.64 -5.29
C MET A 31 -2.14 6.73 -4.26
N LEU A 32 -3.36 7.30 -4.24
CA LEU A 32 -3.76 8.29 -3.23
C LEU A 32 -3.72 7.71 -1.81
N MET A 33 -4.26 6.49 -1.61
CA MET A 33 -4.26 5.81 -0.31
C MET A 33 -2.85 5.58 0.26
N VAL A 34 -1.83 5.50 -0.60
CA VAL A 34 -0.44 5.33 -0.19
C VAL A 34 0.29 6.66 -0.09
N THR A 35 0.18 7.52 -1.10
CA THR A 35 0.99 8.75 -1.17
C THR A 35 0.58 9.80 -0.14
N ILE A 36 -0.71 9.88 0.23
CA ILE A 36 -1.16 10.81 1.27
C ILE A 36 -0.51 10.46 2.63
N PRO A 37 -0.60 9.21 3.14
CA PRO A 37 0.11 8.85 4.37
C PRO A 37 1.63 8.95 4.25
N LEU A 38 2.23 8.61 3.10
CA LEU A 38 3.66 8.81 2.90
C LEU A 38 4.06 10.28 2.99
N GLY A 39 3.24 11.19 2.46
CA GLY A 39 3.46 12.63 2.56
C GLY A 39 3.44 13.12 4.01
N LEU A 40 2.61 12.51 4.87
CA LEU A 40 2.55 12.80 6.31
C LEU A 40 3.72 12.17 7.08
N LEU A 41 4.12 10.94 6.73
CA LEU A 41 5.21 10.22 7.41
C LEU A 41 6.61 10.76 7.04
N PHE A 42 6.79 11.14 5.77
CA PHE A 42 8.04 11.66 5.23
C PHE A 42 7.85 13.12 4.83
N TRP A 43 7.73 13.98 5.83
CA TRP A 43 7.39 15.39 5.66
C TRP A 43 8.44 16.14 4.84
N ASP A 44 8.11 16.42 3.58
CA ASP A 44 8.87 17.26 2.66
C ASP A 44 7.86 18.06 1.82
N TRP A 45 7.22 19.05 2.46
CA TRP A 45 6.06 19.76 1.92
C TRP A 45 6.27 20.31 0.50
N ARG A 46 7.50 20.77 0.17
CA ARG A 46 7.81 21.34 -1.15
C ARG A 46 7.75 20.30 -2.26
N ASN A 47 8.37 19.14 -2.02
CA ASN A 47 8.36 18.05 -2.99
C ASN A 47 6.98 17.39 -3.08
N TRP A 48 6.30 17.21 -1.94
CA TRP A 48 4.93 16.70 -1.95
C TRP A 48 3.94 17.66 -2.61
N PHE A 49 4.11 18.99 -2.48
CA PHE A 49 3.34 19.97 -3.22
C PHE A 49 3.56 19.84 -4.74
N LEU A 50 4.82 19.64 -5.18
CA LEU A 50 5.15 19.40 -6.59
C LEU A 50 4.54 18.11 -7.13
N PHE A 51 4.27 17.13 -6.27
CA PHE A 51 3.56 15.92 -6.63
C PHE A 51 2.04 16.12 -6.66
N PHE A 52 1.45 16.57 -5.56
CA PHE A 52 0.00 16.61 -5.40
C PHE A 52 -0.67 17.68 -6.26
N MET A 53 -0.03 18.82 -6.50
CA MET A 53 -0.61 19.91 -7.30
C MET A 53 -0.90 19.47 -8.75
N PRO A 54 0.07 18.98 -9.54
CA PRO A 54 -0.21 18.52 -10.90
C PRO A 54 -1.09 17.27 -10.91
N ALA A 55 -0.93 16.36 -9.94
CA ALA A 55 -1.81 15.20 -9.79
C ALA A 55 -3.27 15.62 -9.64
N PHE A 56 -3.56 16.60 -8.78
CA PHE A 56 -4.89 17.12 -8.56
C PHE A 56 -5.45 17.85 -9.80
N ILE A 57 -4.69 18.78 -10.37
CA ILE A 57 -5.13 19.57 -11.53
C ILE A 57 -5.50 18.68 -12.72
N LEU A 58 -4.69 17.65 -12.99
CA LEU A 58 -4.92 16.75 -14.13
C LEU A 58 -6.00 15.71 -13.83
N SER A 59 -6.10 15.21 -12.60
CA SER A 59 -7.08 14.17 -12.26
C SER A 59 -8.50 14.72 -12.05
N LEU A 60 -8.64 15.95 -11.56
CA LEU A 60 -9.94 16.52 -11.21
C LEU A 60 -10.95 16.50 -12.38
N PRO A 61 -10.64 17.01 -13.59
CA PRO A 61 -11.59 16.95 -14.70
C PRO A 61 -11.92 15.54 -15.13
N GLN A 62 -10.96 14.61 -15.04
CA GLN A 62 -11.18 13.19 -15.36
C GLN A 62 -12.13 12.52 -14.37
N VAL A 63 -11.93 12.75 -13.06
CA VAL A 63 -12.79 12.21 -12.01
C VAL A 63 -14.20 12.78 -12.13
N LEU A 64 -14.35 14.08 -12.37
CA LEU A 64 -15.66 14.71 -12.57
C LEU A 64 -16.38 14.14 -13.79
N TYR A 65 -15.68 13.95 -14.90
CA TYR A 65 -16.22 13.31 -16.09
C TYR A 65 -16.70 11.88 -15.83
N LEU A 66 -15.85 11.05 -15.21
CA LEU A 66 -16.18 9.66 -14.89
C LEU A 66 -17.34 9.56 -13.90
N SER A 67 -17.38 10.41 -12.87
CA SER A 67 -18.47 10.39 -11.88
C SER A 67 -19.82 10.81 -12.45
N GLY A 68 -19.84 11.69 -13.45
CA GLY A 68 -21.06 12.13 -14.13
C GLY A 68 -21.61 11.11 -15.13
N HIS A 69 -20.80 10.16 -15.60
CA HIS A 69 -21.17 9.22 -16.67
C HIS A 69 -21.36 7.78 -16.19
N VAL A 70 -20.88 7.45 -14.99
CA VAL A 70 -21.15 6.13 -14.38
C VAL A 70 -22.56 6.14 -13.79
N GLY A 71 -23.51 5.62 -14.57
CA GLY A 71 -24.93 5.68 -14.28
C GLY A 71 -25.31 5.23 -12.88
N GLY A 72 -25.83 6.16 -12.08
CA GLY A 72 -26.74 5.97 -10.95
C GLY A 72 -26.32 5.11 -9.75
N GLY A 73 -25.18 4.46 -9.78
CA GLY A 73 -24.68 3.61 -8.68
C GLY A 73 -23.76 4.38 -7.73
N SER A 74 -23.94 4.17 -6.42
CA SER A 74 -23.03 4.72 -5.42
C SER A 74 -21.61 4.17 -5.65
N PHE A 75 -20.63 5.07 -5.87
CA PHE A 75 -19.20 4.71 -5.98
C PHE A 75 -18.65 4.08 -4.70
N PHE A 76 -19.29 4.32 -3.56
CA PHE A 76 -18.86 3.83 -2.26
C PHE A 76 -20.01 3.04 -1.62
N LYS A 77 -19.82 1.74 -1.49
CA LYS A 77 -20.76 0.87 -0.80
C LYS A 77 -20.05 0.18 0.37
N PRO A 78 -20.41 0.50 1.64
CA PRO A 78 -19.90 -0.25 2.77
C PRO A 78 -20.30 -1.73 2.63
N ASN A 79 -19.31 -2.61 2.70
CA ASN A 79 -19.53 -4.06 2.62
C ASN A 79 -18.35 -4.79 3.25
N PHE A 80 -18.42 -5.01 4.57
CA PHE A 80 -17.35 -5.64 5.31
C PHE A 80 -17.14 -7.10 4.90
N GLY A 81 -15.90 -7.44 4.56
CA GLY A 81 -15.50 -8.81 4.29
C GLY A 81 -16.19 -9.45 3.08
N TRP A 82 -16.63 -8.67 2.12
CA TRP A 82 -17.42 -9.10 0.95
C TRP A 82 -16.83 -10.30 0.20
N MET A 83 -15.49 -10.48 0.21
CA MET A 83 -14.84 -11.63 -0.43
C MET A 83 -15.04 -12.93 0.35
N ALA A 84 -15.19 -12.86 1.66
CA ALA A 84 -15.32 -14.03 2.52
C ALA A 84 -16.73 -14.66 2.42
N GLY A 85 -17.72 -13.90 1.94
CA GLY A 85 -19.11 -14.37 1.91
C GLY A 85 -19.60 -14.74 3.31
N ASN A 86 -19.94 -16.01 3.52
CA ASN A 86 -20.38 -16.52 4.83
C ASN A 86 -19.24 -17.05 5.71
N GLU A 87 -17.99 -17.02 5.22
CA GLU A 87 -16.84 -17.48 6.02
C GLU A 87 -16.37 -16.38 6.98
N ASN A 88 -15.66 -16.79 8.02
CA ASN A 88 -14.95 -15.83 8.87
C ASN A 88 -13.87 -15.11 8.04
N VAL A 89 -13.87 -13.77 8.05
CA VAL A 89 -13.00 -12.93 7.23
C VAL A 89 -11.52 -13.19 7.51
N LEU A 90 -11.13 -13.37 8.78
CA LEU A 90 -9.74 -13.65 9.15
C LEU A 90 -9.29 -15.02 8.63
N TRP A 91 -10.15 -16.02 8.76
CA TRP A 91 -9.88 -17.37 8.25
C TRP A 91 -9.80 -17.38 6.72
N PHE A 92 -10.71 -16.69 6.06
CA PHE A 92 -10.67 -16.50 4.60
C PHE A 92 -9.31 -15.96 4.14
N TRP A 93 -8.85 -14.88 4.75
CA TRP A 93 -7.59 -14.27 4.36
C TRP A 93 -6.38 -15.13 4.71
N LEU A 94 -6.36 -15.77 5.87
CA LEU A 94 -5.28 -16.67 6.24
C LEU A 94 -5.17 -17.86 5.26
N LYS A 95 -6.29 -18.44 4.88
CA LYS A 95 -6.37 -19.55 3.91
C LYS A 95 -5.86 -19.13 2.53
N ASN A 96 -6.21 -17.94 2.07
CA ASN A 96 -5.89 -17.46 0.72
C ASN A 96 -4.49 -16.83 0.61
N THR A 97 -3.90 -16.34 1.69
CA THR A 97 -2.56 -15.74 1.69
C THR A 97 -1.51 -16.62 2.37
N GLY A 98 -1.92 -17.68 3.07
CA GLY A 98 -1.01 -18.61 3.73
C GLY A 98 -0.09 -17.91 4.73
N LEU A 99 1.22 -18.16 4.62
CA LEU A 99 2.23 -17.62 5.51
C LEU A 99 2.51 -16.11 5.31
N PHE A 100 1.92 -15.48 4.30
CA PHE A 100 2.23 -14.08 4.00
C PHE A 100 1.85 -13.14 5.15
N TRP A 101 0.65 -13.28 5.74
CA TRP A 101 0.24 -12.52 6.92
C TRP A 101 1.13 -12.74 8.15
N PRO A 102 1.42 -13.98 8.57
CA PRO A 102 2.39 -14.25 9.63
C PRO A 102 3.75 -13.58 9.38
N LEU A 103 4.26 -13.62 8.14
CA LEU A 103 5.54 -12.98 7.80
C LEU A 103 5.48 -11.46 7.87
N ILE A 104 4.41 -10.82 7.39
CA ILE A 104 4.23 -9.37 7.51
C ILE A 104 4.19 -8.95 8.98
N ILE A 105 3.38 -9.63 9.80
CA ILE A 105 3.27 -9.36 11.24
C ILE A 105 4.63 -9.52 11.91
N THR A 106 5.33 -10.62 11.64
CA THR A 106 6.67 -10.88 12.17
C THR A 106 7.65 -9.78 11.75
N GLY A 107 7.65 -9.39 10.48
CA GLY A 107 8.56 -8.36 9.97
C GLY A 107 8.33 -6.99 10.62
N PHE A 108 7.10 -6.54 10.74
CA PHE A 108 6.76 -5.31 11.46
C PHE A 108 7.12 -5.39 12.95
N THR A 109 6.86 -6.55 13.59
CA THR A 109 7.21 -6.78 14.99
C THR A 109 8.71 -6.67 15.20
N ILE A 110 9.53 -7.28 14.34
CA ILE A 110 11.00 -7.17 14.42
C ILE A 110 11.45 -5.71 14.22
N ILE A 111 10.90 -5.00 13.23
CA ILE A 111 11.29 -3.63 12.90
C ILE A 111 10.93 -2.64 14.01
N PHE A 112 9.73 -2.75 14.60
CA PHE A 112 9.24 -1.72 15.52
C PHE A 112 9.37 -2.08 16.99
N ILE A 113 9.29 -3.37 17.35
CA ILE A 113 9.26 -3.80 18.75
C ILE A 113 10.62 -4.36 19.18
N PHE A 114 11.24 -5.26 18.41
CA PHE A 114 12.48 -5.92 18.78
C PHE A 114 13.73 -5.18 18.32
N ARG A 115 13.61 -3.93 17.91
CA ARG A 115 14.73 -3.06 17.59
C ARG A 115 15.54 -2.74 18.85
N ARG A 116 16.46 -3.62 19.25
CA ARG A 116 17.42 -3.33 20.33
C ARG A 116 18.69 -2.70 19.76
N GLY A 117 18.97 -1.49 20.20
CA GLY A 117 20.16 -0.64 20.28
C GLY A 117 21.28 -0.76 19.23
N THR A 118 21.68 -1.91 18.81
CA THR A 118 22.86 -2.14 17.97
C THR A 118 22.58 -2.83 16.65
N ASP A 119 21.34 -3.24 16.39
CA ASP A 119 21.00 -3.88 15.13
C ASP A 119 20.72 -2.81 14.04
N HIS A 120 21.80 -2.29 13.46
CA HIS A 120 21.76 -1.37 12.31
C HIS A 120 21.14 -2.01 11.05
N ARG A 121 20.80 -3.30 11.08
CA ARG A 121 20.23 -4.06 9.97
C ARG A 121 18.70 -3.94 9.85
N ALA A 122 18.01 -3.39 10.84
CA ALA A 122 16.58 -3.13 10.74
C ALA A 122 16.35 -1.73 10.17
N PRO A 123 16.02 -1.57 8.87
CA PRO A 123 15.79 -0.25 8.28
C PRO A 123 14.42 0.27 8.73
N PRO A 124 14.34 1.23 9.68
CA PRO A 124 13.05 1.75 10.14
C PRO A 124 12.29 2.42 9.01
N HIS A 125 13.01 2.95 8.04
CA HIS A 125 12.41 3.54 6.84
C HIS A 125 11.64 2.50 6.00
N LEU A 126 12.07 1.23 5.98
CA LEU A 126 11.34 0.16 5.31
C LEU A 126 9.96 -0.07 5.94
N GLY A 127 9.91 -0.17 7.29
CA GLY A 127 8.64 -0.33 8.00
C GLY A 127 7.71 0.86 7.78
N LEU A 128 8.22 2.09 7.94
CA LEU A 128 7.43 3.30 7.74
C LEU A 128 6.95 3.45 6.28
N TYR A 129 7.79 3.07 5.31
CA TYR A 129 7.41 3.09 3.90
C TYR A 129 6.31 2.07 3.59
N SER A 130 6.39 0.86 4.16
CA SER A 130 5.45 -0.22 3.88
C SER A 130 4.14 -0.10 4.67
N LEU A 131 4.12 0.67 5.76
CA LEU A 131 2.95 0.82 6.63
C LEU A 131 1.69 1.32 5.89
N PRO A 132 1.76 2.35 5.02
CA PRO A 132 0.60 2.84 4.27
C PRO A 132 -0.03 1.78 3.34
N PHE A 133 0.73 0.81 2.88
CA PHE A 133 0.19 -0.25 2.04
C PHE A 133 -0.79 -1.17 2.77
N LEU A 134 -0.76 -1.21 4.11
CA LEU A 134 -1.79 -1.92 4.89
C LEU A 134 -3.18 -1.29 4.72
N ILE A 135 -3.26 0.00 4.39
CA ILE A 135 -4.53 0.69 4.08
C ILE A 135 -5.17 0.06 2.84
N LEU A 136 -4.35 -0.36 1.86
CA LEU A 136 -4.82 -1.03 0.64
C LEU A 136 -5.36 -2.44 0.89
N PHE A 137 -5.12 -3.00 2.07
CA PHE A 137 -5.79 -4.21 2.53
C PHE A 137 -7.06 -3.87 3.31
N LEU A 138 -6.98 -2.94 4.25
CA LEU A 138 -8.08 -2.63 5.16
C LEU A 138 -9.26 -1.99 4.44
N VAL A 139 -9.01 -0.93 3.68
CA VAL A 139 -10.09 -0.13 3.09
C VAL A 139 -10.91 -0.90 2.06
N PRO A 140 -10.33 -1.67 1.11
CA PRO A 140 -11.11 -2.47 0.18
C PRO A 140 -11.85 -3.65 0.81
N ASN A 141 -11.49 -4.09 2.02
CA ASN A 141 -12.27 -5.06 2.80
C ASN A 141 -13.48 -4.43 3.51
N LEU A 142 -13.51 -3.10 3.64
CA LEU A 142 -14.60 -2.37 4.30
C LEU A 142 -15.56 -1.73 3.30
N VAL A 143 -15.05 -1.35 2.11
CA VAL A 143 -15.77 -0.54 1.15
C VAL A 143 -15.52 -1.06 -0.26
N LEU A 144 -16.59 -1.15 -1.04
CA LEU A 144 -16.53 -1.37 -2.48
C LEU A 144 -16.45 -0.02 -3.20
N PHE A 145 -15.53 0.08 -4.17
CA PHE A 145 -15.28 1.29 -4.97
C PHE A 145 -15.83 1.21 -6.39
N ALA A 146 -16.50 0.11 -6.71
CA ALA A 146 -17.10 -0.11 -8.02
C ALA A 146 -18.40 -0.89 -7.86
N PRO A 147 -19.29 -0.85 -8.86
CA PRO A 147 -20.52 -1.66 -8.89
C PRO A 147 -20.23 -3.16 -8.83
N TRP A 148 -19.09 -3.59 -9.37
CA TRP A 148 -18.67 -5.00 -9.38
C TRP A 148 -17.65 -5.27 -8.29
N ASN A 149 -17.94 -6.25 -7.44
CA ASN A 149 -17.12 -6.61 -6.30
C ASN A 149 -15.66 -6.95 -6.68
N TRP A 150 -15.45 -7.67 -7.78
CA TRP A 150 -14.10 -8.09 -8.21
C TRP A 150 -13.18 -6.93 -8.62
N ASP A 151 -13.69 -5.76 -8.91
CA ASP A 151 -12.85 -4.61 -9.22
C ASP A 151 -11.99 -4.17 -8.03
N ASN A 152 -12.48 -4.36 -6.80
CA ASN A 152 -11.70 -4.10 -5.59
C ASN A 152 -10.47 -5.01 -5.47
N ILE A 153 -10.47 -6.20 -6.07
CA ILE A 153 -9.32 -7.13 -6.06
C ILE A 153 -8.06 -6.47 -6.63
N LYS A 154 -8.23 -5.58 -7.59
CA LYS A 154 -7.11 -4.84 -8.21
C LYS A 154 -6.32 -4.00 -7.21
N ILE A 155 -6.95 -3.53 -6.13
CA ILE A 155 -6.30 -2.74 -5.08
C ILE A 155 -5.42 -3.63 -4.19
N PHE A 156 -5.83 -4.88 -3.92
CA PHE A 156 -5.04 -5.80 -3.09
C PHE A 156 -3.68 -6.16 -3.71
N ILE A 157 -3.54 -6.07 -5.04
CA ILE A 157 -2.25 -6.28 -5.72
C ILE A 157 -1.19 -5.30 -5.19
N TYR A 158 -1.56 -4.04 -5.00
CA TYR A 158 -0.65 -3.01 -4.49
C TYR A 158 -0.31 -3.23 -3.01
N TRP A 159 -1.27 -3.70 -2.20
CA TRP A 159 -0.98 -4.14 -0.84
C TRP A 159 0.08 -5.23 -0.83
N PHE A 160 -0.11 -6.26 -1.66
CA PHE A 160 0.81 -7.38 -1.76
C PHE A 160 2.22 -6.91 -2.13
N LEU A 161 2.33 -6.10 -3.19
CA LEU A 161 3.61 -5.55 -3.64
C LEU A 161 4.30 -4.68 -2.58
N GLY A 162 3.57 -3.79 -1.93
CA GLY A 162 4.13 -2.86 -0.97
C GLY A 162 4.53 -3.49 0.37
N THR A 163 3.94 -4.64 0.73
CA THR A 163 4.27 -5.37 1.96
C THR A 163 5.21 -6.56 1.74
N THR A 164 5.44 -7.00 0.50
CA THR A 164 6.41 -8.06 0.16
C THR A 164 7.80 -7.81 0.74
N PRO A 165 8.39 -6.60 0.72
CA PRO A 165 9.69 -6.36 1.33
C PRO A 165 9.73 -6.64 2.84
N ILE A 166 8.61 -6.42 3.55
CA ILE A 166 8.49 -6.74 4.99
C ILE A 166 8.47 -8.25 5.21
N ALA A 167 7.71 -8.98 4.39
CA ALA A 167 7.67 -10.45 4.46
C ALA A 167 9.04 -11.06 4.14
N ALA A 168 9.73 -10.55 3.10
CA ALA A 168 11.08 -10.97 2.75
C ALA A 168 12.07 -10.68 3.88
N TYR A 169 11.99 -9.49 4.48
CA TYR A 169 12.81 -9.13 5.63
C TYR A 169 12.60 -10.10 6.81
N ALA A 170 11.35 -10.43 7.12
CA ALA A 170 11.04 -11.42 8.16
C ALA A 170 11.67 -12.79 7.88
N MET A 171 11.56 -13.29 6.64
CA MET A 171 12.16 -14.56 6.22
C MET A 171 13.69 -14.55 6.42
N VAL A 172 14.37 -13.50 5.97
CA VAL A 172 15.83 -13.37 6.14
C VAL A 172 16.20 -13.36 7.62
N ARG A 173 15.48 -12.60 8.45
CA ARG A 173 15.77 -12.51 9.89
C ARG A 173 15.50 -13.82 10.63
N LEU A 174 14.47 -14.55 10.27
CA LEU A 174 14.22 -15.89 10.81
C LEU A 174 15.31 -16.88 10.41
N TYR A 175 15.78 -16.82 9.15
CA TYR A 175 16.85 -17.69 8.67
C TYR A 175 18.21 -17.37 9.33
N GLU A 176 18.54 -16.10 9.53
CA GLU A 176 19.79 -15.65 10.16
C GLU A 176 19.83 -15.88 11.67
N ASN A 177 18.67 -16.16 12.31
CA ASN A 177 18.61 -16.35 13.76
C ASN A 177 19.43 -17.59 14.17
N PRO A 178 20.45 -17.44 15.04
CA PRO A 178 21.32 -18.53 15.43
C PRO A 178 20.58 -19.68 16.14
N TYR A 179 19.43 -19.43 16.75
CA TYR A 179 18.60 -20.46 17.39
C TYR A 179 17.94 -21.41 16.40
N TYR A 180 17.80 -21.03 15.13
CA TYR A 180 17.18 -21.84 14.07
C TYR A 180 18.21 -22.38 13.05
N LYS A 181 19.50 -22.11 13.22
CA LYS A 181 20.52 -22.73 12.38
C LYS A 181 20.53 -24.23 12.67
N ILE A 182 19.95 -25.01 11.76
CA ILE A 182 20.16 -26.46 11.73
C ILE A 182 21.67 -26.67 11.63
N PRO A 183 22.32 -27.37 12.60
CA PRO A 183 23.74 -27.64 12.47
C PRO A 183 23.96 -28.33 11.14
N SER A 184 24.78 -27.71 10.27
CA SER A 184 25.25 -28.38 9.06
C SER A 184 25.93 -29.67 9.51
N ARG A 185 25.31 -30.80 9.21
CA ARG A 185 25.94 -32.10 9.40
C ARG A 185 27.21 -32.07 8.55
N ALA A 186 28.34 -31.99 9.25
CA ALA A 186 29.66 -32.22 8.66
C ALA A 186 29.79 -33.66 8.17
#